data_b4d6b61609b229e0cbc9670f5f27c977
#
_entry.id   b4d6b61609b229e0cbc9670f5f27c977
#
_cell.length_a   1.000
_cell.length_b   1.000
_cell.length_c   1.000
_cell.angle_alpha   90.00
_cell.angle_beta   90.00
_cell.angle_gamma   90.00
#
_symmetry.space_group_name_H-M   'P 1'
#
loop_
_entity.id
_entity.type
_entity.pdbx_description
1 polymer ?
#
loop_
_entity_poly.entity_id
_entity_poly.type
_entity_poly.pdbx_seq_one_letter_code
_entity_poly.pdbx_strand_id
1 'polypeptide(L)'
;MSSKLHRLVANLAGVALAVQAVPVVAQGVTGGNSGPGIGSGAGAAGSRDLTSAGGPTFADIADLSESAGLVVKAQIRKMVRVEDERAPGLAQGMARFYMTAQTQALIAGKAPIGESFVYLVDLPLDAKGKVPKLKKQDVLLFARAVPGRPGELQLVTPTAQQLWSEQAEARVRGILQSLLSGNAPVKITGVRELMYVPGNLAGQGETQIFLNTKDGSAASITVHHEPGAAPAWGVSFSELVADIGNPPRPETVEWYRLACFLPNNPPQGTNVAEGIEERRQAAADYRMVLGELGECRRTLGQGARTQG
;
A
#
# COMPACT_ATOMS: atom_id res chain seq x y z
N MET A 1 1.78 -24.47 59.22
CA MET A 1 0.42 -24.57 59.75
C MET A 1 -0.53 -24.09 58.66
N SER A 2 -1.33 -25.02 58.18
CA SER A 2 -2.69 -25.02 57.64
C SER A 2 -2.97 -24.10 56.47
N SER A 3 -3.00 -24.56 55.25
CA SER A 3 -4.07 -25.27 54.52
C SER A 3 -5.44 -24.56 54.53
N LYS A 4 -5.85 -24.05 53.33
CA LYS A 4 -7.24 -24.17 52.85
C LYS A 4 -7.32 -24.10 51.35
N LEU A 5 -7.54 -25.26 50.75
CA LEU A 5 -8.00 -25.57 49.41
C LEU A 5 -9.45 -25.14 49.26
N HIS A 6 -9.85 -24.36 48.27
CA HIS A 6 -11.24 -24.25 47.83
C HIS A 6 -11.35 -24.64 46.35
N ARG A 7 -11.98 -25.79 46.15
CA ARG A 7 -12.48 -26.29 44.88
C ARG A 7 -13.69 -25.44 44.46
N LEU A 8 -13.72 -25.00 43.22
CA LEU A 8 -14.97 -24.56 42.61
C LEU A 8 -15.25 -25.42 41.37
N VAL A 9 -16.44 -25.98 41.38
CA VAL A 9 -17.00 -26.96 40.47
C VAL A 9 -17.44 -26.27 39.19
N ALA A 10 -17.13 -26.90 38.04
CA ALA A 10 -17.54 -26.49 36.68
C ALA A 10 -19.06 -26.78 36.47
N ASN A 11 -19.76 -25.83 35.90
CA ASN A 11 -21.07 -26.04 35.28
C ASN A 11 -20.90 -25.90 33.75
N LEU A 12 -21.03 -27.02 33.07
CA LEU A 12 -21.23 -27.10 31.62
C LEU A 12 -22.71 -26.87 31.30
N ALA A 13 -23.05 -25.80 30.62
CA ALA A 13 -24.33 -25.65 29.95
C ALA A 13 -24.13 -25.83 28.46
N GLY A 14 -24.62 -26.91 27.90
CA GLY A 14 -24.62 -27.21 26.49
C GLY A 14 -25.62 -26.32 25.73
N VAL A 15 -25.15 -25.70 24.65
CA VAL A 15 -26.00 -25.02 23.66
C VAL A 15 -26.11 -25.91 22.43
N ALA A 16 -27.30 -26.42 22.18
CA ALA A 16 -27.64 -27.17 20.95
C ALA A 16 -27.84 -26.20 19.79
N LEU A 17 -27.05 -26.32 18.74
CA LEU A 17 -27.28 -25.63 17.45
C LEU A 17 -28.34 -26.41 16.64
N ALA A 18 -29.47 -25.78 16.37
CA ALA A 18 -30.45 -26.26 15.42
C ALA A 18 -30.06 -25.82 13.99
N VAL A 19 -29.76 -26.77 13.14
CA VAL A 19 -29.54 -26.59 11.69
C VAL A 19 -30.91 -26.54 11.01
N GLN A 20 -31.27 -25.41 10.42
CA GLN A 20 -32.44 -25.29 9.57
C GLN A 20 -32.05 -25.44 8.09
N ALA A 21 -32.61 -26.45 7.44
CA ALA A 21 -32.50 -26.70 6.02
C ALA A 21 -33.45 -25.80 5.23
N VAL A 22 -32.94 -25.08 4.22
CA VAL A 22 -33.73 -24.29 3.27
C VAL A 22 -34.01 -25.13 2.02
N PRO A 23 -35.25 -25.24 1.54
CA PRO A 23 -35.57 -26.01 0.32
C PRO A 23 -35.16 -25.23 -0.95
N VAL A 24 -34.46 -25.91 -1.86
CA VAL A 24 -34.19 -25.50 -3.23
C VAL A 24 -35.45 -25.72 -4.08
N VAL A 25 -36.00 -24.67 -4.64
CA VAL A 25 -37.08 -24.74 -5.66
C VAL A 25 -36.42 -24.77 -7.03
N ALA A 26 -36.57 -25.90 -7.73
CA ALA A 26 -36.21 -26.03 -9.13
C ALA A 26 -37.38 -25.51 -9.99
N GLN A 27 -37.13 -24.52 -10.84
CA GLN A 27 -38.07 -24.12 -11.88
C GLN A 27 -37.62 -24.63 -13.24
N GLY A 28 -38.57 -25.30 -13.91
CA GLY A 28 -38.35 -26.03 -15.14
C GLY A 28 -38.18 -25.15 -16.37
N VAL A 29 -37.47 -25.71 -17.31
CA VAL A 29 -37.22 -25.25 -18.68
C VAL A 29 -38.37 -25.67 -19.55
N THR A 30 -38.98 -24.72 -20.28
CA THR A 30 -39.77 -25.00 -21.49
C THR A 30 -39.11 -24.31 -22.66
N GLY A 31 -38.83 -25.09 -23.68
CA GLY A 31 -38.15 -24.68 -24.90
C GLY A 31 -39.07 -23.91 -25.85
N GLY A 32 -38.46 -23.12 -26.72
CA GLY A 32 -39.07 -22.43 -27.85
C GLY A 32 -38.01 -22.05 -28.87
N ASN A 33 -38.13 -22.65 -30.02
CA ASN A 33 -37.25 -22.62 -31.19
C ASN A 33 -37.50 -21.37 -32.06
N SER A 34 -36.50 -20.92 -32.79
CA SER A 34 -36.52 -20.36 -34.15
C SER A 34 -35.77 -19.03 -34.37
N GLY A 35 -34.74 -19.10 -35.18
CA GLY A 35 -34.49 -18.17 -36.29
C GLY A 35 -33.24 -17.26 -36.18
N PRO A 36 -32.47 -17.11 -37.26
CA PRO A 36 -31.16 -16.45 -37.22
C PRO A 36 -31.27 -14.93 -37.41
N GLY A 37 -30.64 -14.18 -36.56
CA GLY A 37 -30.45 -12.72 -36.67
C GLY A 37 -28.98 -12.34 -36.64
N ILE A 38 -28.54 -11.82 -37.75
CA ILE A 38 -27.23 -11.20 -37.98
C ILE A 38 -27.10 -9.93 -37.09
N GLY A 39 -25.96 -9.72 -36.46
CA GLY A 39 -25.63 -8.36 -36.16
C GLY A 39 -24.91 -8.10 -34.86
N SER A 40 -23.71 -7.61 -35.03
CA SER A 40 -22.96 -6.66 -34.20
C SER A 40 -22.34 -7.18 -32.90
N GLY A 41 -21.06 -7.44 -33.02
CA GLY A 41 -20.13 -7.51 -31.88
C GLY A 41 -20.20 -6.25 -31.05
N ALA A 42 -20.85 -6.37 -29.90
CA ALA A 42 -20.61 -5.43 -28.80
C ALA A 42 -19.40 -5.94 -28.03
N GLY A 43 -18.25 -5.32 -28.31
CA GLY A 43 -17.05 -5.49 -27.53
C GLY A 43 -17.40 -5.26 -26.06
N ALA A 44 -17.02 -6.20 -25.22
CA ALA A 44 -16.97 -6.00 -23.78
C ALA A 44 -16.14 -4.75 -23.54
N ALA A 45 -16.80 -3.63 -23.29
CA ALA A 45 -16.17 -2.44 -22.78
C ALA A 45 -15.64 -2.81 -21.41
N GLY A 46 -14.36 -3.14 -21.37
CA GLY A 46 -13.61 -3.23 -20.10
C GLY A 46 -13.90 -1.95 -19.35
N SER A 47 -14.42 -2.10 -18.16
CA SER A 47 -14.60 -1.01 -17.20
C SER A 47 -13.23 -0.38 -17.03
N ARG A 48 -12.96 0.69 -17.79
CA ARG A 48 -11.82 1.55 -17.50
C ARG A 48 -12.14 2.17 -16.16
N ASP A 49 -11.38 1.71 -15.15
CA ASP A 49 -11.39 2.24 -13.80
C ASP A 49 -11.07 3.74 -13.89
N LEU A 50 -12.12 4.57 -13.79
CA LEU A 50 -12.03 6.03 -13.88
C LEU A 50 -11.38 6.64 -12.64
N THR A 51 -10.84 5.83 -11.73
CA THR A 51 -10.19 6.27 -10.49
C THR A 51 -8.74 6.72 -10.65
N SER A 52 -8.12 6.61 -11.83
CA SER A 52 -6.68 6.87 -12.00
C SER A 52 -6.31 8.16 -12.73
N ALA A 53 -7.25 9.06 -12.99
CA ALA A 53 -6.91 10.36 -13.61
C ALA A 53 -6.70 11.44 -12.53
N GLY A 54 -5.52 11.44 -11.85
CA GLY A 54 -4.98 12.62 -11.17
C GLY A 54 -4.97 12.64 -9.64
N GLY A 55 -5.41 11.59 -8.92
CA GLY A 55 -5.31 11.50 -7.45
C GLY A 55 -4.03 10.80 -6.96
N PRO A 56 -3.74 10.87 -5.65
CA PRO A 56 -2.61 10.15 -5.07
C PRO A 56 -2.75 8.63 -5.22
N THR A 57 -1.65 7.96 -5.57
CA THR A 57 -1.60 6.50 -5.69
C THR A 57 -1.63 5.83 -4.31
N PHE A 58 -1.74 4.50 -4.28
CA PHE A 58 -1.59 3.73 -3.03
C PHE A 58 -0.21 3.98 -2.41
N ALA A 59 0.85 3.95 -3.24
CA ALA A 59 2.21 4.18 -2.78
C ALA A 59 2.41 5.59 -2.21
N ASP A 60 1.81 6.62 -2.81
CA ASP A 60 1.86 7.98 -2.28
C ASP A 60 1.26 8.04 -0.87
N ILE A 61 0.08 7.46 -0.68
CA ILE A 61 -0.60 7.48 0.63
C ILE A 61 0.16 6.64 1.66
N ALA A 62 0.72 5.49 1.25
CA ALA A 62 1.53 4.65 2.14
C ALA A 62 2.82 5.39 2.57
N ASP A 63 3.55 6.03 1.64
CA ASP A 63 4.75 6.81 1.93
C ASP A 63 4.43 7.98 2.90
N LEU A 64 3.33 8.71 2.67
CA LEU A 64 2.89 9.78 3.54
C LEU A 64 2.50 9.26 4.93
N SER A 65 1.75 8.14 4.99
CA SER A 65 1.31 7.53 6.24
C SER A 65 2.48 7.02 7.09
N GLU A 66 3.48 6.39 6.47
CA GLU A 66 4.68 5.93 7.19
C GLU A 66 5.56 7.07 7.71
N SER A 67 5.55 8.20 7.02
CA SER A 67 6.35 9.36 7.39
C SER A 67 5.66 10.23 8.43
N ALA A 68 4.34 10.13 8.55
CA ALA A 68 3.53 10.97 9.43
C ALA A 68 3.60 10.52 10.90
N GLY A 69 3.71 11.47 11.81
CA GLY A 69 3.43 11.27 13.23
C GLY A 69 1.96 11.52 13.58
N LEU A 70 1.25 12.25 12.71
CA LEU A 70 -0.15 12.60 12.82
C LEU A 70 -0.82 12.54 11.45
N VAL A 71 -2.01 11.96 11.39
CA VAL A 71 -2.91 12.08 10.23
C VAL A 71 -4.19 12.75 10.71
N VAL A 72 -4.52 13.90 10.14
CA VAL A 72 -5.57 14.79 10.66
C VAL A 72 -6.55 15.16 9.55
N LYS A 73 -7.84 15.08 9.85
CA LYS A 73 -8.88 15.73 9.06
C LYS A 73 -9.12 17.14 9.64
N ALA A 74 -9.04 18.14 8.77
CA ALA A 74 -9.21 19.53 9.20
C ALA A 74 -9.93 20.36 8.15
N GLN A 75 -10.57 21.44 8.56
CA GLN A 75 -11.20 22.41 7.66
C GLN A 75 -10.35 23.68 7.55
N ILE A 76 -10.03 24.08 6.34
CA ILE A 76 -9.25 25.30 6.06
C ILE A 76 -10.08 26.53 6.38
N ARG A 77 -9.59 27.35 7.31
CA ARG A 77 -10.23 28.62 7.73
C ARG A 77 -9.61 29.82 7.05
N LYS A 78 -8.28 29.85 6.93
CA LYS A 78 -7.53 30.97 6.36
C LYS A 78 -6.39 30.45 5.50
N MET A 79 -6.13 31.17 4.40
CA MET A 79 -5.00 30.96 3.49
C MET A 79 -4.31 32.29 3.29
N VAL A 80 -3.01 32.36 3.50
CA VAL A 80 -2.17 33.53 3.23
C VAL A 80 -1.00 33.07 2.38
N ARG A 81 -0.85 33.67 1.18
CA ARG A 81 0.30 33.37 0.33
C ARG A 81 1.57 33.91 0.99
N VAL A 82 2.60 33.10 1.01
CA VAL A 82 3.94 33.51 1.39
C VAL A 82 4.61 34.11 0.16
N GLU A 83 5.29 35.22 0.32
CA GLU A 83 6.06 35.86 -0.75
C GLU A 83 7.15 34.91 -1.23
N ASP A 84 7.41 34.88 -2.53
CA ASP A 84 8.29 33.87 -3.15
C ASP A 84 9.74 33.99 -2.61
N GLU A 85 10.17 35.23 -2.26
CA GLU A 85 11.47 35.50 -1.63
C GLU A 85 11.61 34.86 -0.22
N ARG A 86 10.48 34.61 0.44
CA ARG A 86 10.39 33.98 1.77
C ARG A 86 10.03 32.50 1.71
N ALA A 87 9.97 31.92 0.51
CA ALA A 87 9.62 30.52 0.26
C ALA A 87 10.80 29.73 -0.36
N PRO A 88 11.95 29.57 0.35
CA PRO A 88 13.08 28.86 -0.20
C PRO A 88 12.70 27.41 -0.55
N GLY A 89 13.26 26.90 -1.67
CA GLY A 89 13.00 25.53 -2.15
C GLY A 89 11.62 25.32 -2.78
N LEU A 90 10.88 26.39 -3.07
CA LEU A 90 9.60 26.31 -3.78
C LEU A 90 9.82 25.83 -5.21
N ALA A 91 9.11 24.77 -5.61
CA ALA A 91 9.20 24.23 -6.96
C ALA A 91 8.51 25.15 -7.97
N GLN A 92 8.97 25.12 -9.22
CA GLN A 92 8.36 25.89 -10.30
C GLN A 92 6.88 25.52 -10.48
N GLY A 93 6.01 26.51 -10.68
CA GLY A 93 4.58 26.30 -10.82
C GLY A 93 3.83 26.05 -9.50
N MET A 94 4.51 26.23 -8.36
CA MET A 94 3.91 26.12 -7.02
C MET A 94 3.86 27.47 -6.33
N ALA A 95 3.00 27.59 -5.32
CA ALA A 95 2.99 28.72 -4.40
C ALA A 95 2.86 28.20 -2.97
N ARG A 96 3.62 28.79 -2.04
CA ARG A 96 3.58 28.44 -0.62
C ARG A 96 2.52 29.24 0.12
N PHE A 97 1.79 28.55 0.97
CA PHE A 97 0.73 29.15 1.78
C PHE A 97 0.93 28.84 3.26
N TYR A 98 0.70 29.87 4.06
CA TYR A 98 0.48 29.72 5.49
C TYR A 98 -1.02 29.51 5.72
N MET A 99 -1.36 28.33 6.25
CA MET A 99 -2.74 27.91 6.45
C MET A 99 -3.11 27.98 7.92
N THR A 100 -4.34 28.41 8.20
CA THR A 100 -5.01 28.18 9.49
C THR A 100 -6.14 27.20 9.26
N ALA A 101 -6.18 26.13 10.02
CA ALA A 101 -7.19 25.09 9.92
C ALA A 101 -7.79 24.75 11.28
N GLN A 102 -9.04 24.30 11.26
CA GLN A 102 -9.76 23.79 12.41
C GLN A 102 -9.76 22.26 12.37
N THR A 103 -9.35 21.63 13.45
CA THR A 103 -9.36 20.19 13.62
C THR A 103 -10.80 19.66 13.59
N GLN A 104 -11.04 18.65 12.76
CA GLN A 104 -12.30 17.92 12.75
C GLN A 104 -12.15 16.53 13.36
N ALA A 105 -11.04 15.83 13.02
CA ALA A 105 -10.73 14.53 13.59
C ALA A 105 -9.23 14.26 13.54
N LEU A 106 -8.72 13.61 14.60
CA LEU A 106 -7.42 12.93 14.58
C LEU A 106 -7.66 11.51 14.07
N ILE A 107 -7.14 11.21 12.86
CA ILE A 107 -7.31 9.88 12.24
C ILE A 107 -6.28 8.91 12.80
N ALA A 108 -5.02 9.35 12.93
CA ALA A 108 -3.95 8.57 13.52
C ALA A 108 -2.92 9.48 14.20
N GLY A 109 -2.25 8.94 15.22
CA GLY A 109 -1.18 9.61 15.95
C GLY A 109 -1.45 9.67 17.45
N LYS A 110 -0.40 9.97 18.24
CA LYS A 110 -0.46 10.02 19.70
C LYS A 110 -0.27 11.43 20.27
N ALA A 111 0.24 12.37 19.46
CA ALA A 111 0.45 13.74 19.93
C ALA A 111 -0.89 14.47 20.07
N PRO A 112 -1.09 15.25 21.14
CA PRO A 112 -2.29 16.08 21.26
C PRO A 112 -2.33 17.13 20.15
N ILE A 113 -3.53 17.37 19.63
CA ILE A 113 -3.78 18.40 18.64
C ILE A 113 -4.86 19.34 19.20
N GLY A 114 -4.64 20.67 19.05
CA GLY A 114 -5.61 21.68 19.48
C GLY A 114 -6.81 21.77 18.53
N GLU A 115 -7.83 22.54 18.91
CA GLU A 115 -8.99 22.80 18.06
C GLU A 115 -8.63 23.50 16.77
N SER A 116 -7.58 24.30 16.76
CA SER A 116 -7.03 24.95 15.57
C SER A 116 -5.52 24.90 15.56
N PHE A 117 -4.97 24.90 14.38
CA PHE A 117 -3.52 24.86 14.16
C PHE A 117 -3.14 25.57 12.86
N VAL A 118 -1.85 25.81 12.70
CA VAL A 118 -1.28 26.43 11.51
C VAL A 118 -0.21 25.53 10.90
N TYR A 119 -0.02 25.65 9.58
CA TYR A 119 0.98 24.89 8.85
C TYR A 119 1.33 25.57 7.52
N LEU A 120 2.43 25.17 6.93
CA LEU A 120 2.84 25.56 5.57
C LEU A 120 2.51 24.45 4.58
N VAL A 121 2.05 24.84 3.38
CA VAL A 121 1.79 23.92 2.27
C VAL A 121 2.16 24.57 0.96
N ASP A 122 2.71 23.79 0.03
CA ASP A 122 2.94 24.19 -1.35
C ASP A 122 1.79 23.67 -2.23
N LEU A 123 1.14 24.59 -2.95
CA LEU A 123 -0.01 24.27 -3.80
C LEU A 123 0.33 24.57 -5.26
N PRO A 124 -0.12 23.72 -6.21
CA PRO A 124 0.08 23.97 -7.63
C PRO A 124 -0.70 25.18 -8.08
N LEU A 125 -0.09 25.95 -8.98
CA LEU A 125 -0.73 27.03 -9.71
C LEU A 125 -1.39 26.46 -10.97
N ASP A 126 -2.58 26.94 -11.32
CA ASP A 126 -3.19 26.62 -12.61
C ASP A 126 -2.43 27.29 -13.76
N ALA A 127 -2.82 27.01 -15.01
CA ALA A 127 -2.21 27.59 -16.20
C ALA A 127 -2.28 29.13 -16.25
N LYS A 128 -3.11 29.76 -15.41
CA LYS A 128 -3.25 31.21 -15.29
C LYS A 128 -2.55 31.76 -14.04
N GLY A 129 -1.72 30.94 -13.36
CA GLY A 129 -1.03 31.34 -12.13
C GLY A 129 -1.94 31.50 -10.91
N LYS A 130 -3.15 30.93 -10.94
CA LYS A 130 -4.09 30.98 -9.80
C LYS A 130 -4.01 29.73 -8.97
N VAL A 131 -4.25 29.88 -7.67
CA VAL A 131 -4.33 28.78 -6.71
C VAL A 131 -5.77 28.28 -6.54
N PRO A 132 -5.97 27.01 -6.18
CA PRO A 132 -7.29 26.49 -5.86
C PRO A 132 -7.90 27.23 -4.66
N LYS A 133 -9.21 27.43 -4.69
CA LYS A 133 -9.96 28.04 -3.58
C LYS A 133 -10.26 26.98 -2.52
N LEU A 134 -9.39 26.88 -1.52
CA LEU A 134 -9.50 25.84 -0.48
C LEU A 134 -10.16 26.32 0.82
N LYS A 135 -10.46 27.60 0.97
CA LYS A 135 -11.17 28.11 2.16
C LYS A 135 -12.51 27.40 2.37
N LYS A 136 -12.76 26.91 3.57
CA LYS A 136 -13.90 26.08 3.98
C LYS A 136 -13.90 24.65 3.40
N GLN A 137 -12.87 24.24 2.68
CA GLN A 137 -12.71 22.85 2.23
C GLN A 137 -12.13 22.01 3.38
N ASP A 138 -12.54 20.75 3.42
CA ASP A 138 -11.96 19.75 4.31
C ASP A 138 -10.76 19.10 3.64
N VAL A 139 -9.73 18.82 4.42
CA VAL A 139 -8.48 18.25 3.95
C VAL A 139 -7.99 17.14 4.90
N LEU A 140 -7.23 16.21 4.33
CA LEU A 140 -6.42 15.23 5.06
C LEU A 140 -4.98 15.72 5.06
N LEU A 141 -4.37 15.78 6.23
CA LEU A 141 -3.01 16.25 6.44
C LEU A 141 -2.16 15.13 7.01
N PHE A 142 -0.99 14.92 6.42
CA PHE A 142 0.04 14.01 6.91
C PHE A 142 1.16 14.86 7.51
N ALA A 143 1.28 14.86 8.84
CA ALA A 143 2.08 15.86 9.53
C ALA A 143 2.84 15.30 10.72
N ARG A 144 3.66 16.16 11.32
CA ARG A 144 4.30 15.98 12.62
C ARG A 144 4.01 17.19 13.49
N ALA A 145 3.87 16.98 14.79
CA ALA A 145 3.83 18.08 15.75
C ALA A 145 5.20 18.78 15.78
N VAL A 146 5.19 20.10 15.88
CA VAL A 146 6.44 20.88 16.02
C VAL A 146 6.80 20.96 17.50
N PRO A 147 7.98 20.44 17.92
CA PRO A 147 8.39 20.48 19.32
C PRO A 147 8.43 21.92 19.85
N GLY A 148 7.85 22.14 21.03
CA GLY A 148 7.84 23.45 21.68
C GLY A 148 6.88 24.48 21.05
N ARG A 149 6.10 24.12 20.03
CA ARG A 149 5.14 25.01 19.36
C ARG A 149 3.76 24.35 19.28
N PRO A 150 3.01 24.33 20.38
CA PRO A 150 1.64 23.80 20.36
C PRO A 150 0.80 24.64 19.39
N GLY A 151 0.02 23.97 18.55
CA GLY A 151 -0.77 24.64 17.50
C GLY A 151 -0.05 24.85 16.17
N GLU A 152 1.20 24.40 16.01
CA GLU A 152 1.87 24.32 14.72
C GLU A 152 2.06 22.87 14.27
N LEU A 153 1.77 22.58 13.00
CA LEU A 153 2.06 21.32 12.37
C LEU A 153 3.04 21.49 11.22
N GLN A 154 3.94 20.55 11.07
CA GLN A 154 4.81 20.44 9.91
C GLN A 154 4.33 19.29 9.03
N LEU A 155 3.97 19.56 7.79
CA LEU A 155 3.67 18.51 6.83
C LEU A 155 4.92 17.66 6.56
N VAL A 156 4.74 16.35 6.34
CA VAL A 156 5.87 15.42 6.10
C VAL A 156 6.57 15.69 4.77
N THR A 157 5.85 16.25 3.80
CA THR A 157 6.38 16.89 2.60
C THR A 157 5.60 18.20 2.38
N PRO A 158 6.15 19.17 1.65
CA PRO A 158 5.44 20.43 1.39
C PRO A 158 4.05 20.27 0.74
N THR A 159 3.79 19.15 0.10
CA THR A 159 2.54 18.80 -0.60
C THR A 159 1.69 17.75 0.11
N ALA A 160 2.01 17.41 1.37
CA ALA A 160 1.33 16.34 2.13
C ALA A 160 -0.05 16.76 2.67
N GLN A 161 -0.82 17.44 1.82
CA GLN A 161 -2.22 17.80 2.01
C GLN A 161 -3.05 17.23 0.85
N GLN A 162 -4.14 16.55 1.17
CA GLN A 162 -5.07 16.00 0.20
C GLN A 162 -6.47 16.58 0.44
N LEU A 163 -7.21 16.85 -0.63
CA LEU A 163 -8.63 17.17 -0.47
C LEU A 163 -9.34 16.00 0.17
N TRP A 164 -10.19 16.28 1.13
CA TRP A 164 -10.97 15.26 1.79
C TRP A 164 -12.14 14.80 0.90
N SER A 165 -12.37 13.53 0.87
CA SER A 165 -13.60 12.88 0.50
C SER A 165 -13.78 11.66 1.39
N GLU A 166 -14.98 11.15 1.48
CA GLU A 166 -15.27 9.95 2.24
C GLU A 166 -14.42 8.75 1.75
N GLN A 167 -14.29 8.61 0.43
CA GLN A 167 -13.45 7.60 -0.18
C GLN A 167 -11.96 7.79 0.13
N ALA A 168 -11.44 9.03 0.09
CA ALA A 168 -10.06 9.32 0.43
C ALA A 168 -9.76 8.99 1.90
N GLU A 169 -10.65 9.35 2.81
CA GLU A 169 -10.51 9.03 4.23
C GLU A 169 -10.56 7.51 4.46
N ALA A 170 -11.51 6.79 3.85
CA ALA A 170 -11.61 5.34 3.96
C ALA A 170 -10.33 4.64 3.48
N ARG A 171 -9.77 5.09 2.35
CA ARG A 171 -8.49 4.58 1.81
C ARG A 171 -7.33 4.82 2.77
N VAL A 172 -7.20 6.03 3.31
CA VAL A 172 -6.15 6.37 4.29
C VAL A 172 -6.29 5.50 5.55
N ARG A 173 -7.50 5.32 6.07
CA ARG A 173 -7.75 4.47 7.25
C ARG A 173 -7.40 3.02 6.99
N GLY A 174 -7.75 2.46 5.83
CA GLY A 174 -7.40 1.08 5.46
C GLY A 174 -5.90 0.86 5.39
N ILE A 175 -5.16 1.80 4.76
CA ILE A 175 -3.70 1.74 4.68
C ILE A 175 -3.06 1.85 6.09
N LEU A 176 -3.53 2.79 6.91
CA LEU A 176 -3.05 2.96 8.28
C LEU A 176 -3.30 1.71 9.13
N GLN A 177 -4.49 1.10 9.03
CA GLN A 177 -4.80 -0.15 9.74
C GLN A 177 -3.81 -1.27 9.35
N SER A 178 -3.53 -1.42 8.06
CA SER A 178 -2.58 -2.42 7.58
C SER A 178 -1.14 -2.14 8.02
N LEU A 179 -0.70 -0.87 7.96
CA LEU A 179 0.66 -0.46 8.37
C LEU A 179 0.90 -0.53 9.88
N LEU A 180 -0.16 -0.33 10.69
CA LEU A 180 -0.08 -0.31 12.15
C LEU A 180 -0.51 -1.64 12.78
N SER A 181 -0.87 -2.63 11.98
CA SER A 181 -1.19 -3.98 12.47
C SER A 181 0.05 -4.65 13.06
N GLY A 182 -0.14 -5.51 14.07
CA GLY A 182 0.97 -6.30 14.64
C GLY A 182 1.65 -7.26 13.64
N ASN A 183 0.97 -7.55 12.53
CA ASN A 183 1.45 -8.42 11.44
C ASN A 183 1.79 -7.61 10.17
N ALA A 184 2.01 -6.29 10.29
CA ALA A 184 2.36 -5.48 9.14
C ALA A 184 3.67 -5.99 8.51
N PRO A 185 3.70 -6.18 7.17
CA PRO A 185 4.92 -6.58 6.48
C PRO A 185 6.05 -5.60 6.74
N VAL A 186 7.21 -6.13 7.08
CA VAL A 186 8.40 -5.34 7.35
C VAL A 186 8.88 -4.59 6.12
N LYS A 187 9.57 -3.47 6.34
CA LYS A 187 10.10 -2.67 5.24
C LYS A 187 11.29 -3.36 4.60
N ILE A 188 11.18 -3.63 3.29
CA ILE A 188 12.26 -4.17 2.47
C ILE A 188 13.24 -3.04 2.14
N THR A 189 14.54 -3.36 2.19
CA THR A 189 15.62 -2.43 1.88
C THR A 189 16.48 -2.88 0.70
N GLY A 190 16.25 -4.08 0.18
CA GLY A 190 16.93 -4.62 -1.00
C GLY A 190 16.91 -6.14 -1.05
N VAL A 191 17.66 -6.68 -2.01
CA VAL A 191 17.91 -8.12 -2.15
C VAL A 191 19.22 -8.44 -1.43
N ARG A 192 19.19 -9.46 -0.58
CA ARG A 192 20.37 -9.98 0.10
C ARG A 192 21.07 -11.02 -0.76
N GLU A 193 20.30 -11.98 -1.27
CA GLU A 193 20.81 -13.15 -1.98
C GLU A 193 19.71 -13.76 -2.83
N LEU A 194 20.04 -14.32 -3.96
CA LEU A 194 19.14 -15.13 -4.75
C LEU A 194 19.87 -16.36 -5.31
N MET A 195 19.17 -17.48 -5.38
CA MET A 195 19.70 -18.74 -5.89
C MET A 195 18.57 -19.58 -6.50
N TYR A 196 18.87 -20.29 -7.55
CA TYR A 196 18.03 -21.35 -8.10
C TYR A 196 18.63 -22.70 -7.75
N VAL A 197 17.80 -23.62 -7.31
CA VAL A 197 18.15 -25.01 -7.04
C VAL A 197 17.32 -25.91 -7.97
N PRO A 198 17.93 -26.66 -8.88
CA PRO A 198 17.21 -27.58 -9.73
C PRO A 198 16.66 -28.76 -8.91
N GLY A 199 15.45 -29.22 -9.27
CA GLY A 199 14.86 -30.42 -8.71
C GLY A 199 15.35 -31.70 -9.38
N ASN A 200 14.73 -32.82 -9.05
CA ASN A 200 15.09 -34.14 -9.55
C ASN A 200 14.53 -34.43 -10.97
N LEU A 201 13.53 -33.66 -11.40
CA LEU A 201 12.92 -33.81 -12.73
C LEU A 201 13.31 -32.65 -13.63
N ALA A 202 13.41 -32.92 -14.94
CA ALA A 202 13.65 -31.87 -15.91
C ALA A 202 12.53 -30.81 -15.85
N GLY A 203 12.90 -29.53 -15.68
CA GLY A 203 11.96 -28.41 -15.52
C GLY A 203 11.42 -28.23 -14.10
N GLN A 204 11.85 -29.04 -13.13
CA GLN A 204 11.55 -28.85 -11.71
C GLN A 204 12.67 -28.05 -11.04
N GLY A 205 12.32 -27.19 -10.11
CA GLY A 205 13.29 -26.43 -9.32
C GLY A 205 12.66 -25.31 -8.54
N GLU A 206 13.48 -24.57 -7.82
CA GLU A 206 13.04 -23.51 -6.97
C GLU A 206 14.05 -22.37 -6.95
N THR A 207 13.57 -21.13 -7.11
CA THR A 207 14.37 -19.94 -6.85
C THR A 207 13.98 -19.34 -5.50
N GLN A 208 14.98 -19.17 -4.65
CA GLN A 208 14.87 -18.44 -3.39
C GLN A 208 15.49 -17.05 -3.55
N ILE A 209 14.74 -16.02 -3.17
CA ILE A 209 15.18 -14.62 -3.17
C ILE A 209 15.06 -14.13 -1.72
N PHE A 210 16.17 -14.04 -1.03
CA PHE A 210 16.23 -13.54 0.34
C PHE A 210 16.34 -12.01 0.33
N LEU A 211 15.54 -11.37 1.17
CA LEU A 211 15.40 -9.92 1.20
C LEU A 211 16.08 -9.32 2.42
N ASN A 212 16.66 -8.14 2.26
CA ASN A 212 17.07 -7.30 3.35
C ASN A 212 15.87 -6.54 3.90
N THR A 213 15.71 -6.54 5.22
CA THR A 213 14.65 -5.82 5.92
C THR A 213 15.23 -4.70 6.79
N LYS A 214 14.41 -3.73 7.15
CA LYS A 214 14.86 -2.59 7.98
C LYS A 214 15.24 -2.99 9.41
N ASP A 215 14.60 -4.00 9.94
CA ASP A 215 14.78 -4.49 11.32
C ASP A 215 15.58 -5.79 11.42
N GLY A 216 16.06 -6.32 10.28
CA GLY A 216 16.83 -7.56 10.23
C GLY A 216 15.98 -8.84 10.29
N SER A 217 14.65 -8.74 10.35
CA SER A 217 13.76 -9.91 10.32
C SER A 217 13.81 -10.64 8.97
N ALA A 218 13.41 -11.91 8.96
CA ALA A 218 13.40 -12.73 7.75
C ALA A 218 12.31 -12.26 6.78
N ALA A 219 12.65 -12.20 5.50
CA ALA A 219 11.72 -12.07 4.40
C ALA A 219 12.30 -12.73 3.15
N SER A 220 11.47 -13.45 2.41
CA SER A 220 11.87 -14.13 1.18
C SER A 220 10.75 -14.22 0.16
N ILE A 221 11.13 -14.32 -1.10
CA ILE A 221 10.25 -14.70 -2.21
C ILE A 221 10.71 -16.06 -2.68
N THR A 222 9.77 -16.96 -2.91
CA THR A 222 10.01 -18.27 -3.48
C THR A 222 9.31 -18.38 -4.83
N VAL A 223 10.03 -18.81 -5.86
CA VAL A 223 9.48 -19.15 -7.18
C VAL A 223 9.64 -20.64 -7.38
N HIS A 224 8.54 -21.34 -7.58
CA HIS A 224 8.49 -22.77 -7.75
C HIS A 224 8.22 -23.15 -9.20
N HIS A 225 9.00 -24.11 -9.72
CA HIS A 225 8.90 -24.66 -11.07
C HIS A 225 8.46 -26.10 -11.02
N GLU A 226 7.39 -26.41 -11.76
CA GLU A 226 6.92 -27.77 -11.98
C GLU A 226 6.97 -28.11 -13.47
N PRO A 227 7.30 -29.36 -13.87
CA PRO A 227 7.31 -29.77 -15.25
C PRO A 227 5.97 -29.53 -15.94
N GLY A 228 5.97 -28.78 -17.04
CA GLY A 228 4.78 -28.52 -17.85
C GLY A 228 3.81 -27.48 -17.27
N ALA A 229 4.14 -26.85 -16.15
CA ALA A 229 3.36 -25.77 -15.55
C ALA A 229 4.08 -24.41 -15.68
N ALA A 230 3.32 -23.33 -15.61
CA ALA A 230 3.91 -22.00 -15.44
C ALA A 230 4.50 -21.87 -14.03
N PRO A 231 5.61 -21.13 -13.87
CA PRO A 231 6.16 -20.87 -12.55
C PRO A 231 5.13 -20.24 -11.61
N ALA A 232 5.09 -20.67 -10.37
CA ALA A 232 4.25 -20.09 -9.32
C ALA A 232 5.15 -19.49 -8.24
N TRP A 233 4.73 -18.37 -7.64
CA TRP A 233 5.52 -17.72 -6.62
C TRP A 233 4.69 -17.18 -5.47
N GLY A 234 5.38 -16.90 -4.37
CA GLY A 234 4.80 -16.30 -3.19
C GLY A 234 5.86 -15.58 -2.37
N VAL A 235 5.41 -14.85 -1.35
CA VAL A 235 6.27 -14.10 -0.44
C VAL A 235 5.99 -14.50 1.01
N SER A 236 7.05 -14.54 1.81
CA SER A 236 6.97 -14.61 3.26
C SER A 236 7.68 -13.43 3.89
N PHE A 237 7.05 -12.82 4.90
CA PHE A 237 7.63 -11.80 5.78
C PHE A 237 7.93 -12.36 7.17
N SER A 238 8.26 -13.65 7.22
CA SER A 238 8.61 -14.36 8.44
C SER A 238 9.61 -15.46 8.12
N GLU A 239 10.03 -16.24 9.11
CA GLU A 239 10.86 -17.43 8.92
C GLU A 239 10.08 -18.64 8.35
N LEU A 240 8.76 -18.50 8.20
CA LEU A 240 7.92 -19.54 7.60
C LEU A 240 8.08 -19.51 6.07
N VAL A 241 7.83 -20.67 5.46
CA VAL A 241 7.86 -20.82 3.99
C VAL A 241 6.78 -19.95 3.34
N ALA A 242 7.10 -19.38 2.17
CA ALA A 242 6.14 -18.58 1.40
C ALA A 242 4.94 -19.43 0.95
N ASP A 243 3.76 -18.83 0.94
CA ASP A 243 2.54 -19.45 0.37
C ASP A 243 2.62 -19.34 -1.16
N ILE A 244 3.10 -20.40 -1.79
CA ILE A 244 3.33 -20.47 -3.24
C ILE A 244 2.00 -20.42 -3.99
N GLY A 245 1.96 -19.64 -5.08
CA GLY A 245 0.75 -19.44 -5.89
C GLY A 245 -0.15 -18.29 -5.43
N ASN A 246 0.22 -17.61 -4.35
CA ASN A 246 -0.50 -16.45 -3.83
C ASN A 246 0.40 -15.20 -3.79
N PRO A 247 0.77 -14.62 -4.94
CA PRO A 247 1.48 -13.35 -4.97
C PRO A 247 0.62 -12.22 -4.36
N PRO A 248 1.25 -11.21 -3.74
CA PRO A 248 0.53 -10.13 -3.11
C PRO A 248 -0.29 -9.33 -4.12
N ARG A 249 -1.55 -9.07 -3.80
CA ARG A 249 -2.45 -8.31 -4.65
C ARG A 249 -2.00 -6.85 -4.74
N PRO A 250 -2.12 -6.21 -5.91
CA PRO A 250 -1.88 -4.77 -6.06
C PRO A 250 -2.65 -3.95 -5.01
N GLU A 251 -2.10 -2.81 -4.63
CA GLU A 251 -2.67 -1.91 -3.62
C GLU A 251 -2.87 -2.57 -2.23
N THR A 252 -2.00 -3.51 -1.86
CA THR A 252 -1.83 -4.02 -0.49
C THR A 252 -0.49 -3.57 0.09
N VAL A 253 -0.31 -3.66 1.40
CA VAL A 253 0.96 -3.31 2.05
C VAL A 253 2.06 -4.29 1.65
N GLU A 254 1.75 -5.58 1.49
CA GLU A 254 2.68 -6.59 0.98
C GLU A 254 3.20 -6.21 -0.41
N TRP A 255 2.28 -5.91 -1.33
CA TRP A 255 2.62 -5.44 -2.67
C TRP A 255 3.50 -4.18 -2.62
N TYR A 256 3.11 -3.20 -1.81
CA TYR A 256 3.86 -1.96 -1.65
C TYR A 256 5.29 -2.20 -1.15
N ARG A 257 5.48 -3.15 -0.21
CA ARG A 257 6.81 -3.53 0.29
C ARG A 257 7.71 -4.09 -0.81
N LEU A 258 7.16 -4.83 -1.75
CA LEU A 258 7.91 -5.45 -2.85
C LEU A 258 8.01 -4.51 -4.06
N ALA A 259 6.89 -4.12 -4.66
CA ALA A 259 6.86 -3.35 -5.88
C ALA A 259 7.60 -2.00 -5.77
N CYS A 260 7.59 -1.38 -4.57
CA CYS A 260 8.16 -0.06 -4.38
C CYS A 260 9.59 -0.06 -3.84
N PHE A 261 10.11 -1.19 -3.39
CA PHE A 261 11.41 -1.25 -2.71
C PHE A 261 12.38 -2.30 -3.25
N LEU A 262 11.91 -3.25 -4.06
CA LEU A 262 12.82 -4.14 -4.78
C LEU A 262 13.57 -3.35 -5.87
N PRO A 263 14.89 -3.53 -6.00
CA PRO A 263 15.64 -2.89 -7.07
C PRO A 263 15.27 -3.50 -8.44
N ASN A 264 15.36 -2.72 -9.51
CA ASN A 264 15.13 -3.23 -10.87
C ASN A 264 16.11 -4.35 -11.27
N ASN A 265 17.31 -4.30 -10.70
CA ASN A 265 18.32 -5.34 -10.83
C ASN A 265 18.89 -5.66 -9.44
N PRO A 266 19.06 -6.94 -9.11
CA PRO A 266 19.74 -7.30 -7.85
C PRO A 266 21.18 -6.77 -7.88
N PRO A 267 21.74 -6.38 -6.72
CA PRO A 267 23.13 -5.95 -6.63
C PRO A 267 24.08 -7.03 -7.17
N GLN A 268 25.25 -6.62 -7.69
CA GLN A 268 26.27 -7.56 -8.13
C GLN A 268 26.70 -8.47 -6.98
N GLY A 269 26.89 -9.76 -7.28
CA GLY A 269 27.32 -10.76 -6.32
C GLY A 269 26.21 -11.35 -5.44
N THR A 270 24.97 -10.84 -5.53
CA THR A 270 23.85 -11.42 -4.78
C THR A 270 23.32 -12.72 -5.38
N ASN A 271 23.58 -12.99 -6.67
CA ASN A 271 23.20 -14.23 -7.30
C ASN A 271 24.30 -15.28 -7.03
N VAL A 272 24.04 -16.16 -6.08
CA VAL A 272 24.97 -17.17 -5.56
C VAL A 272 24.71 -18.58 -6.11
N ALA A 273 23.83 -18.74 -7.08
CA ALA A 273 23.63 -20.02 -7.76
C ALA A 273 24.95 -20.55 -8.34
N GLU A 274 25.19 -21.87 -8.25
CA GLU A 274 26.50 -22.45 -8.55
C GLU A 274 26.83 -22.42 -10.05
N GLY A 275 25.90 -22.88 -10.91
CA GLY A 275 26.08 -22.97 -12.34
C GLY A 275 25.69 -21.71 -13.11
N ILE A 276 26.08 -21.64 -14.39
CA ILE A 276 25.71 -20.53 -15.28
C ILE A 276 24.21 -20.56 -15.57
N GLU A 277 23.65 -21.74 -15.80
CA GLU A 277 22.22 -21.90 -16.12
C GLU A 277 21.36 -21.59 -14.90
N GLU A 278 21.76 -22.03 -13.70
CA GLU A 278 21.10 -21.73 -12.44
C GLU A 278 21.11 -20.21 -12.16
N ARG A 279 22.21 -19.53 -12.42
CA ARG A 279 22.28 -18.06 -12.32
C ARG A 279 21.36 -17.36 -13.30
N ARG A 280 21.25 -17.88 -14.53
CA ARG A 280 20.32 -17.34 -15.54
C ARG A 280 18.88 -17.54 -15.13
N GLN A 281 18.54 -18.73 -14.61
CA GLN A 281 17.19 -19.03 -14.13
C GLN A 281 16.81 -18.13 -12.95
N ALA A 282 17.65 -18.03 -11.92
CA ALA A 282 17.40 -17.14 -10.80
C ALA A 282 17.16 -15.68 -11.22
N ALA A 283 17.95 -15.18 -12.18
CA ALA A 283 17.79 -13.85 -12.74
C ALA A 283 16.51 -13.70 -13.58
N ALA A 284 16.08 -14.75 -14.28
CA ALA A 284 14.84 -14.76 -15.03
C ALA A 284 13.62 -14.71 -14.10
N ASP A 285 13.64 -15.50 -13.03
CA ASP A 285 12.59 -15.56 -12.03
C ASP A 285 12.46 -14.23 -11.27
N TYR A 286 13.57 -13.59 -10.92
CA TYR A 286 13.53 -12.27 -10.32
C TYR A 286 12.83 -11.24 -11.23
N ARG A 287 13.14 -11.25 -12.53
CA ARG A 287 12.50 -10.36 -13.51
C ARG A 287 11.01 -10.69 -13.69
N MET A 288 10.65 -11.97 -13.69
CA MET A 288 9.25 -12.41 -13.73
C MET A 288 8.48 -11.85 -12.53
N VAL A 289 9.00 -12.01 -11.30
CA VAL A 289 8.40 -11.47 -10.07
C VAL A 289 8.20 -9.96 -10.18
N LEU A 290 9.22 -9.20 -10.64
CA LEU A 290 9.07 -7.75 -10.83
C LEU A 290 8.00 -7.42 -11.88
N GLY A 291 7.93 -8.19 -12.96
CA GLY A 291 6.93 -8.01 -14.02
C GLY A 291 5.50 -8.23 -13.51
N GLU A 292 5.29 -9.23 -12.68
CA GLU A 292 3.98 -9.54 -12.10
C GLU A 292 3.57 -8.57 -10.97
N LEU A 293 4.54 -8.09 -10.17
CA LEU A 293 4.30 -7.01 -9.21
C LEU A 293 3.86 -5.71 -9.91
N GLY A 294 4.36 -5.48 -11.11
CA GLY A 294 4.11 -4.26 -11.87
C GLY A 294 4.78 -3.02 -11.27
N GLU A 295 4.52 -1.87 -11.88
CA GLU A 295 5.16 -0.60 -11.55
C GLU A 295 4.59 0.01 -10.27
N CYS A 296 5.46 0.37 -9.33
CA CYS A 296 5.10 1.21 -8.19
C CYS A 296 5.03 2.68 -8.61
N ARG A 297 3.84 3.13 -9.02
CA ARG A 297 3.64 4.52 -9.46
C ARG A 297 3.47 5.45 -8.27
N ARG A 298 4.16 6.60 -8.33
CA ARG A 298 4.01 7.73 -7.41
C ARG A 298 3.68 8.98 -8.20
N THR A 299 2.68 9.73 -7.76
CA THR A 299 2.25 10.99 -8.37
C THR A 299 2.61 12.20 -7.53
N LEU A 300 2.77 12.00 -6.21
CA LEU A 300 3.16 13.03 -5.26
C LEU A 300 4.69 12.99 -5.09
N GLY A 301 5.40 14.02 -5.55
CA GLY A 301 6.83 14.16 -5.32
C GLY A 301 7.76 13.70 -6.44
N GLN A 302 7.30 13.60 -7.67
CA GLN A 302 8.17 13.42 -8.84
C GLN A 302 8.93 14.71 -9.25
N GLY A 303 9.13 15.63 -8.32
CA GLY A 303 10.09 16.70 -8.44
C GLY A 303 11.39 16.28 -7.77
N ALA A 304 12.37 15.74 -8.54
CA ALA A 304 13.73 15.41 -8.16
C ALA A 304 13.96 14.03 -7.47
N ARG A 305 13.81 12.94 -8.23
CA ARG A 305 14.78 11.85 -8.17
C ARG A 305 15.27 11.57 -9.58
N THR A 306 16.28 12.31 -9.99
CA THR A 306 17.20 11.88 -11.04
C THR A 306 17.78 10.54 -10.60
N GLN A 307 17.59 9.54 -11.42
CA GLN A 307 18.25 8.25 -11.29
C GLN A 307 19.75 8.49 -11.26
N GLY A 308 20.40 8.09 -10.15
CA GLY A 308 21.84 7.94 -10.05
C GLY A 308 22.16 6.45 -10.06
#